data_eaacd2c9f30ec03da71a8391f49c9ef4
#
_entry.id   eaacd2c9f30ec03da71a8391f49c9ef4
#
_cell.length_a   1.000
_cell.length_b   1.000
_cell.length_c   1.000
_cell.angle_alpha   90.00
_cell.angle_beta   90.00
_cell.angle_gamma   90.00
#
_symmetry.space_group_name_H-M   'P 1'
#
loop_
_entity.id
_entity.type
_entity.pdbx_description
1 polymer ?
#
loop_
_entity_poly.entity_id
_entity_poly.type
_entity_poly.pdbx_seq_one_letter_code
_entity_poly.pdbx_strand_id
1 'polypeptide(L)'
;MRLLFTLILEIYSVTLPAQERIMLLFVGDLMQHDAQIKAARTPSGYDYSDCFKHVAPEIKQADMAIANLEVTLGGKPYRGYPSFSAPDEFLHAVKEAGFDVLLTANNHCLDRGKRGLERTIHLLDSLQVPFLG
;
A
#
# COMPACT_ATOMS: atom_id res chain seq x y z
N MET A 1 -68.82 -34.82 -15.47
CA MET A 1 -67.80 -34.01 -16.18
C MET A 1 -67.14 -33.13 -15.13
N ARG A 2 -65.97 -33.56 -14.61
CA ARG A 2 -65.27 -32.83 -13.58
C ARG A 2 -64.12 -32.00 -14.27
N LEU A 3 -64.26 -30.67 -14.23
CA LEU A 3 -63.21 -29.76 -14.67
C LEU A 3 -62.05 -29.77 -13.62
N LEU A 4 -60.92 -30.25 -14.03
CA LEU A 4 -59.69 -30.09 -13.26
C LEU A 4 -59.11 -28.68 -13.55
N PHE A 5 -59.17 -27.77 -12.58
CA PHE A 5 -58.44 -26.51 -12.63
C PHE A 5 -57.02 -26.79 -12.19
N THR A 6 -56.09 -26.79 -13.14
CA THR A 6 -54.65 -26.83 -12.85
C THR A 6 -54.22 -25.40 -12.58
N LEU A 7 -53.92 -25.08 -11.32
CA LEU A 7 -53.34 -23.82 -10.92
C LEU A 7 -51.84 -23.86 -11.22
N ILE A 8 -51.41 -23.17 -12.28
CA ILE A 8 -49.96 -22.99 -12.57
C ILE A 8 -49.47 -21.87 -11.65
N LEU A 9 -48.68 -22.23 -10.63
CA LEU A 9 -48.00 -21.29 -9.76
C LEU A 9 -46.68 -20.89 -10.45
N GLU A 10 -46.68 -19.75 -11.14
CA GLU A 10 -45.45 -19.17 -11.66
C GLU A 10 -44.60 -18.61 -10.48
N ILE A 11 -43.52 -19.30 -10.14
CA ILE A 11 -42.57 -18.83 -9.16
C ILE A 11 -41.64 -17.84 -9.88
N TYR A 12 -41.89 -16.55 -9.72
CA TYR A 12 -40.97 -15.51 -10.11
C TYR A 12 -39.78 -15.52 -9.15
N SER A 13 -38.64 -16.09 -9.57
CA SER A 13 -37.36 -15.94 -8.87
C SER A 13 -36.89 -14.50 -9.04
N VAL A 14 -37.12 -13.67 -8.05
CA VAL A 14 -36.50 -12.35 -7.99
C VAL A 14 -35.06 -12.57 -7.59
N THR A 15 -34.13 -12.53 -8.54
CA THR A 15 -32.72 -12.46 -8.27
C THR A 15 -32.43 -11.06 -7.79
N LEU A 16 -32.28 -10.86 -6.47
CA LEU A 16 -31.75 -9.64 -5.92
C LEU A 16 -30.26 -9.57 -6.31
N PRO A 17 -29.79 -8.43 -6.84
CA PRO A 17 -28.36 -8.28 -7.10
C PRO A 17 -27.62 -8.46 -5.77
N ALA A 18 -26.61 -9.32 -5.76
CA ALA A 18 -25.73 -9.45 -4.60
C ALA A 18 -25.09 -8.08 -4.34
N GLN A 19 -25.15 -7.63 -3.10
CA GLN A 19 -24.48 -6.40 -2.72
C GLN A 19 -22.97 -6.63 -2.84
N GLU A 20 -22.32 -5.98 -3.80
CA GLU A 20 -20.89 -5.98 -3.91
C GLU A 20 -20.30 -5.16 -2.74
N ARG A 21 -19.30 -5.71 -2.10
CA ARG A 21 -18.56 -5.04 -1.02
C ARG A 21 -17.14 -4.82 -1.47
N ILE A 22 -16.63 -3.61 -1.26
CA ILE A 22 -15.25 -3.25 -1.48
C ILE A 22 -14.63 -2.96 -0.12
N MET A 23 -13.49 -3.59 0.18
CA MET A 23 -12.73 -3.37 1.39
C MET A 23 -11.54 -2.46 1.10
N LEU A 24 -11.61 -1.22 1.60
CA LEU A 24 -10.51 -0.26 1.55
C LEU A 24 -9.79 -0.30 2.89
N LEU A 25 -8.48 -0.51 2.85
CA LEU A 25 -7.62 -0.46 4.03
C LEU A 25 -6.80 0.84 3.99
N PHE A 26 -6.96 1.65 5.02
CA PHE A 26 -6.13 2.83 5.23
C PHE A 26 -5.21 2.58 6.42
N VAL A 27 -3.91 2.73 6.22
CA VAL A 27 -2.92 2.70 7.30
C VAL A 27 -2.25 4.06 7.42
N GLY A 28 -1.56 4.28 8.54
CA GLY A 28 -0.85 5.52 8.81
C GLY A 28 0.47 5.62 8.05
N ASP A 29 1.49 6.13 8.77
CA ASP A 29 2.75 6.53 8.19
C ASP A 29 3.70 5.35 7.98
N LEU A 30 4.13 5.18 6.75
CA LEU A 30 5.26 4.33 6.39
C LEU A 30 6.53 5.15 6.51
N MET A 31 7.17 5.06 7.66
CA MET A 31 8.42 5.78 7.92
C MET A 31 9.42 4.91 8.66
N GLN A 32 10.66 5.36 8.72
CA GLN A 32 11.73 4.66 9.41
C GLN A 32 12.72 5.64 10.05
N HIS A 33 13.24 5.26 11.20
CA HIS A 33 14.31 5.96 11.89
C HIS A 33 15.64 5.22 11.76
N ASP A 34 16.72 5.83 12.23
CA ASP A 34 18.09 5.29 12.11
C ASP A 34 18.22 3.87 12.68
N ALA A 35 17.49 3.56 13.76
CA ALA A 35 17.49 2.22 14.36
C ALA A 35 16.92 1.16 13.39
N GLN A 36 15.88 1.48 12.66
CA GLN A 36 15.25 0.59 11.67
C GLN A 36 16.16 0.43 10.44
N ILE A 37 16.76 1.53 9.96
CA ILE A 37 17.75 1.48 8.87
C ILE A 37 18.92 0.56 9.26
N LYS A 38 19.41 0.71 10.51
CA LYS A 38 20.50 -0.13 11.03
C LYS A 38 20.10 -1.59 11.15
N ALA A 39 18.87 -1.87 11.62
CA ALA A 39 18.35 -3.23 11.76
C ALA A 39 18.17 -3.93 10.40
N ALA A 40 17.77 -3.19 9.37
CA ALA A 40 17.59 -3.71 8.01
C ALA A 40 18.92 -3.95 7.26
N ARG A 41 20.06 -3.52 7.79
CA ARG A 41 21.36 -3.61 7.08
C ARG A 41 21.79 -5.06 6.93
N THR A 42 22.21 -5.40 5.71
CA THR A 42 22.83 -6.69 5.34
C THR A 42 24.22 -6.46 4.75
N PRO A 43 25.03 -7.51 4.53
CA PRO A 43 26.32 -7.37 3.84
C PRO A 43 26.22 -6.81 2.41
N SER A 44 25.07 -7.01 1.74
CA SER A 44 24.85 -6.61 0.33
C SER A 44 23.94 -5.39 0.16
N GLY A 45 23.33 -4.84 1.23
CA GLY A 45 22.38 -3.73 1.14
C GLY A 45 21.46 -3.65 2.35
N TYR A 46 20.15 -3.67 2.09
CA TYR A 46 19.13 -3.60 3.13
C TYR A 46 18.02 -4.63 2.86
N ASP A 47 17.46 -5.18 3.92
CA ASP A 47 16.32 -6.10 3.88
C ASP A 47 15.26 -5.65 4.88
N TYR A 48 14.09 -5.30 4.39
CA TYR A 48 12.93 -4.85 5.16
C TYR A 48 11.80 -5.88 5.18
N SER A 49 12.01 -7.09 4.66
CA SER A 49 10.99 -8.13 4.59
C SER A 49 10.35 -8.45 5.93
N ASP A 50 11.16 -8.48 7.00
CA ASP A 50 10.69 -8.73 8.36
C ASP A 50 9.78 -7.62 8.92
N CYS A 51 9.87 -6.39 8.39
CA CYS A 51 9.06 -5.27 8.88
C CYS A 51 7.56 -5.49 8.65
N PHE A 52 7.21 -6.15 7.55
CA PHE A 52 5.82 -6.30 7.10
C PHE A 52 5.27 -7.72 7.24
N LYS A 53 6.09 -8.72 7.57
CA LYS A 53 5.72 -10.14 7.52
C LYS A 53 4.46 -10.52 8.30
N HIS A 54 4.18 -9.82 9.40
CA HIS A 54 3.02 -10.10 10.26
C HIS A 54 1.76 -9.36 9.82
N VAL A 55 1.90 -8.25 9.09
CA VAL A 55 0.77 -7.42 8.65
C VAL A 55 0.45 -7.57 7.16
N ALA A 56 1.41 -8.02 6.36
CA ALA A 56 1.22 -8.23 4.93
C ALA A 56 0.04 -9.16 4.58
N PRO A 57 -0.25 -10.23 5.33
CA PRO A 57 -1.43 -11.05 5.06
C PRO A 57 -2.75 -10.28 5.20
N GLU A 58 -2.85 -9.34 6.13
CA GLU A 58 -4.04 -8.49 6.32
C GLU A 58 -4.13 -7.43 5.23
N ILE A 59 -2.99 -6.79 4.90
CA ILE A 59 -2.91 -5.79 3.83
C ILE A 59 -3.41 -6.39 2.52
N LYS A 60 -2.96 -7.60 2.17
CA LYS A 60 -3.31 -8.31 0.93
C LYS A 60 -4.75 -8.83 0.87
N GLN A 61 -5.51 -8.78 1.95
CA GLN A 61 -6.93 -9.13 1.96
C GLN A 61 -7.83 -7.97 1.55
N ALA A 62 -7.33 -6.74 1.59
CA ALA A 62 -8.06 -5.57 1.13
C ALA A 62 -8.16 -5.56 -0.41
N ASP A 63 -9.25 -5.02 -0.94
CA ASP A 63 -9.39 -4.76 -2.37
C ASP A 63 -8.50 -3.58 -2.80
N MET A 64 -8.19 -2.69 -1.86
CA MET A 64 -7.21 -1.61 -2.03
C MET A 64 -6.62 -1.20 -0.68
N ALA A 65 -5.30 -1.22 -0.56
CA ALA A 65 -4.55 -0.79 0.61
C ALA A 65 -3.79 0.52 0.33
N ILE A 66 -4.02 1.52 1.17
CA ILE A 66 -3.52 2.88 1.02
C ILE A 66 -2.70 3.26 2.24
N ALA A 67 -1.51 3.85 2.06
CA ALA A 67 -0.64 4.29 3.14
C ALA A 67 0.01 5.64 2.85
N ASN A 68 0.42 6.35 3.91
CA ASN A 68 1.21 7.57 3.79
C ASN A 68 2.70 7.23 3.74
N LEU A 69 3.36 7.49 2.60
CA LEU A 69 4.81 7.33 2.47
C LEU A 69 5.51 8.56 3.08
N GLU A 70 5.73 8.52 4.40
CA GLU A 70 6.26 9.66 5.16
C GLU A 70 7.80 9.63 5.26
N VAL A 71 8.44 9.23 4.19
CA VAL A 71 9.90 9.31 4.00
C VAL A 71 10.22 9.72 2.57
N THR A 72 11.31 10.47 2.41
CA THR A 72 11.87 10.72 1.08
C THR A 72 12.79 9.56 0.68
N LEU A 73 12.76 9.14 -0.56
CA LEU A 73 13.71 8.19 -1.15
C LEU A 73 14.85 8.97 -1.87
N GLY A 74 15.49 9.84 -1.10
CA GLY A 74 16.44 10.84 -1.61
C GLY A 74 17.85 10.31 -1.92
N GLY A 75 18.09 9.02 -1.68
CA GLY A 75 19.41 8.41 -1.81
C GLY A 75 20.31 8.65 -0.59
N LYS A 76 21.56 8.21 -0.70
CA LYS A 76 22.56 8.33 0.40
C LYS A 76 22.92 9.80 0.69
N PRO A 77 23.26 10.12 1.94
CA PRO A 77 23.27 9.25 3.11
C PRO A 77 21.84 8.97 3.60
N TYR A 78 21.56 7.71 3.94
CA TYR A 78 20.31 7.32 4.54
C TYR A 78 20.26 7.75 6.00
N ARG A 79 19.08 8.23 6.45
CA ARG A 79 18.89 8.74 7.82
C ARG A 79 17.41 8.79 8.22
N GLY A 80 17.19 8.79 9.54
CA GLY A 80 15.91 9.09 10.15
C GLY A 80 15.69 10.59 10.41
N TYR A 81 14.93 10.89 11.46
CA TYR A 81 14.64 12.27 11.88
C TYR A 81 15.92 13.11 12.07
N PRO A 82 15.91 14.41 11.74
CA PRO A 82 14.76 15.21 11.25
C PRO A 82 14.65 15.30 9.73
N SER A 83 15.49 14.64 8.95
CA SER A 83 15.56 14.77 7.50
C SER A 83 15.69 13.37 6.88
N PHE A 84 14.54 12.74 6.71
CA PHE A 84 14.45 11.35 6.30
C PHE A 84 15.01 11.08 4.89
N SER A 85 15.72 9.98 4.76
CA SER A 85 16.09 9.40 3.48
C SER A 85 16.17 7.89 3.61
N ALA A 86 15.19 7.19 3.06
CA ALA A 86 15.11 5.74 3.10
C ALA A 86 15.97 5.08 2.00
N PRO A 87 16.51 3.88 2.23
CA PRO A 87 16.97 2.99 1.17
C PRO A 87 15.85 2.60 0.22
N ASP A 88 16.17 2.37 -1.04
CA ASP A 88 15.18 2.00 -2.07
C ASP A 88 14.51 0.66 -1.74
N GLU A 89 15.23 -0.24 -1.09
CA GLU A 89 14.74 -1.53 -0.60
C GLU A 89 13.55 -1.39 0.36
N PHE A 90 13.42 -0.25 1.04
CA PHE A 90 12.22 0.03 1.85
C PHE A 90 10.96 0.11 0.99
N LEU A 91 11.02 0.82 -0.15
CA LEU A 91 9.88 0.90 -1.06
C LEU A 91 9.56 -0.45 -1.71
N HIS A 92 10.57 -1.25 -2.03
CA HIS A 92 10.36 -2.61 -2.51
C HIS A 92 9.58 -3.45 -1.50
N ALA A 93 9.97 -3.41 -0.22
CA ALA A 93 9.28 -4.14 0.84
C ALA A 93 7.85 -3.62 1.07
N VAL A 94 7.60 -2.30 0.96
CA VAL A 94 6.26 -1.71 1.00
C VAL A 94 5.39 -2.26 -0.11
N LYS A 95 5.89 -2.29 -1.35
CA LYS A 95 5.18 -2.86 -2.50
C LYS A 95 4.88 -4.34 -2.30
N GLU A 96 5.86 -5.12 -1.88
CA GLU A 96 5.72 -6.55 -1.62
C GLU A 96 4.75 -6.86 -0.48
N ALA A 97 4.62 -5.96 0.49
CA ALA A 97 3.62 -6.07 1.56
C ALA A 97 2.19 -5.98 1.04
N GLY A 98 1.96 -5.41 -0.15
CA GLY A 98 0.65 -5.38 -0.80
C GLY A 98 -0.04 -4.02 -0.76
N PHE A 99 0.69 -2.93 -0.53
CA PHE A 99 0.12 -1.58 -0.66
C PHE A 99 -0.08 -1.21 -2.13
N ASP A 100 -1.28 -0.74 -2.45
CA ASP A 100 -1.71 -0.40 -3.81
C ASP A 100 -1.48 1.07 -4.14
N VAL A 101 -1.67 1.97 -3.18
CA VAL A 101 -1.53 3.42 -3.38
C VAL A 101 -0.76 4.04 -2.23
N LEU A 102 0.20 4.91 -2.55
CA LEU A 102 0.96 5.66 -1.57
C LEU A 102 0.63 7.15 -1.62
N LEU A 103 0.38 7.75 -0.46
CA LEU A 103 0.23 9.20 -0.34
C LEU A 103 1.60 9.82 -0.11
N THR A 104 1.95 10.84 -0.89
CA THR A 104 3.26 11.50 -0.82
C THR A 104 3.18 12.96 -0.38
N ALA A 105 1.98 13.53 -0.25
CA ALA A 105 1.77 14.89 0.22
C ALA A 105 1.81 14.96 1.75
N ASN A 106 3.00 15.05 2.32
CA ASN A 106 3.24 15.18 3.76
C ASN A 106 4.40 16.15 4.05
N ASN A 107 4.64 16.44 5.34
CA ASN A 107 5.70 17.37 5.76
C ASN A 107 7.12 16.86 5.53
N HIS A 108 7.32 15.58 5.23
CA HIS A 108 8.63 14.96 4.97
C HIS A 108 8.92 14.73 3.48
N CYS A 109 8.00 15.06 2.59
CA CYS A 109 8.20 14.87 1.14
C CYS A 109 9.39 15.68 0.57
N LEU A 110 9.76 16.78 1.22
CA LEU A 110 10.86 17.67 0.82
C LEU A 110 12.10 17.57 1.72
N ASP A 111 12.24 16.58 2.58
CA ASP A 111 13.39 16.42 3.50
C ASP A 111 14.73 16.37 2.79
N ARG A 112 14.74 15.96 1.53
CA ARG A 112 15.92 15.93 0.66
C ARG A 112 15.83 16.96 -0.48
N GLY A 113 14.98 17.99 -0.28
CA GLY A 113 14.72 19.05 -1.24
C GLY A 113 14.06 18.54 -2.52
N LYS A 114 13.96 19.42 -3.52
CA LYS A 114 13.33 19.11 -4.81
C LYS A 114 13.91 17.84 -5.46
N ARG A 115 15.24 17.69 -5.46
CA ARG A 115 15.91 16.53 -6.06
C ARG A 115 15.52 15.21 -5.38
N GLY A 116 15.34 15.24 -4.05
CA GLY A 116 14.89 14.08 -3.30
C GLY A 116 13.45 13.70 -3.66
N LEU A 117 12.55 14.69 -3.76
CA LEU A 117 11.18 14.48 -4.18
C LEU A 117 11.12 13.91 -5.62
N GLU A 118 11.80 14.53 -6.57
CA GLU A 118 11.86 14.06 -7.96
C GLU A 118 12.38 12.60 -8.04
N ARG A 119 13.40 12.26 -7.24
CA ARG A 119 13.90 10.89 -7.16
C ARG A 119 12.87 9.93 -6.59
N THR A 120 12.15 10.34 -5.55
CA THR A 120 11.06 9.54 -4.96
C THR A 120 9.97 9.23 -5.99
N ILE A 121 9.51 10.25 -6.71
CA ILE A 121 8.52 10.10 -7.79
C ILE A 121 9.03 9.14 -8.87
N HIS A 122 10.26 9.35 -9.34
CA HIS A 122 10.86 8.48 -10.37
C HIS A 122 10.94 7.01 -9.91
N LEU A 123 11.24 6.77 -8.63
CA LEU A 123 11.31 5.42 -8.11
C LEU A 123 9.91 4.77 -8.01
N LEU A 124 8.91 5.52 -7.56
CA LEU A 124 7.50 5.09 -7.55
C LEU A 124 7.02 4.70 -8.95
N ASP A 125 7.29 5.55 -9.95
CA ASP A 125 6.97 5.31 -11.35
C ASP A 125 7.68 4.06 -11.88
N SER A 126 8.98 3.92 -11.61
CA SER A 126 9.79 2.79 -12.09
C SER A 126 9.31 1.45 -11.54
N LEU A 127 8.78 1.46 -10.32
CA LEU A 127 8.19 0.29 -9.67
C LEU A 127 6.70 0.14 -9.97
N GLN A 128 6.11 1.05 -10.74
CA GLN A 128 4.67 1.05 -11.05
C GLN A 128 3.81 1.04 -9.77
N VAL A 129 4.20 1.83 -8.77
CA VAL A 129 3.42 2.04 -7.54
C VAL A 129 2.59 3.30 -7.72
N PRO A 130 1.26 3.22 -7.77
CA PRO A 130 0.40 4.38 -7.81
C PRO A 130 0.62 5.29 -6.60
N PHE A 131 0.61 6.60 -6.80
CA PHE A 131 0.76 7.57 -5.72
C PHE A 131 -0.08 8.82 -5.95
N LEU A 132 -0.35 9.55 -4.88
CA LEU A 132 -1.11 10.81 -4.87
C LEU A 132 -0.36 11.85 -4.01
N GLY A 133 -0.19 13.06 -4.58
CA GLY A 133 0.43 14.19 -3.90
C GLY A 133 1.47 14.91 -4.73
#